data_8944adaa77b98a347599d4d0babd32cf
#
_entry.id   8944adaa77b98a347599d4d0babd32cf
#
_cell.length_a   1.000
_cell.length_b   1.000
_cell.length_c   1.000
_cell.angle_alpha   90.00
_cell.angle_beta   90.00
_cell.angle_gamma   90.00
#
_symmetry.space_group_name_H-M   'P 1'
#
loop_
_entity.id
_entity.type
_entity.pdbx_description
1 polymer ?
#
loop_
_entity_poly.entity_id
_entity_poly.type
_entity_poly.pdbx_seq_one_letter_code
_entity_poly.pdbx_strand_id
1 'polypeptide(L)'
;MSTLEKKINRLLSIPSDYTYDEAKALLRACGFDEDNKGKTSGSRVRFYRKEDNKKVILHKPHPEKTMHKVVVKQLAEFVESIL
;
A
#
# COMPACT_ATOMS: atom_id res chain seq x y z
N MET A 1 -10.49 -19.23 -1.87
CA MET A 1 -9.87 -17.94 -2.13
C MET A 1 -8.71 -17.70 -1.20
N SER A 2 -7.62 -17.19 -1.73
CA SER A 2 -6.45 -16.89 -0.93
C SER A 2 -6.67 -15.60 -0.14
N THR A 3 -5.94 -15.48 0.96
CA THR A 3 -5.97 -14.26 1.76
C THR A 3 -5.56 -13.05 0.92
N LEU A 4 -4.62 -13.24 0.01
CA LEU A 4 -4.16 -12.16 -0.86
C LEU A 4 -5.28 -11.67 -1.77
N GLU A 5 -6.06 -12.58 -2.35
CA GLU A 5 -7.18 -12.19 -3.20
C GLU A 5 -8.20 -11.34 -2.43
N LYS A 6 -8.48 -11.72 -1.19
CA LYS A 6 -9.40 -10.95 -0.36
C LYS A 6 -8.86 -9.54 -0.11
N LYS A 7 -7.57 -9.43 0.16
CA LYS A 7 -6.95 -8.13 0.38
C LYS A 7 -7.01 -7.26 -0.87
N ILE A 8 -6.75 -7.85 -2.02
CA ILE A 8 -6.81 -7.13 -3.29
C ILE A 8 -8.23 -6.66 -3.58
N ASN A 9 -9.21 -7.54 -3.41
CA ASN A 9 -10.59 -7.19 -3.66
C ASN A 9 -11.07 -6.06 -2.77
N ARG A 10 -10.67 -6.07 -1.51
CA ARG A 10 -11.02 -4.98 -0.61
C ARG A 10 -10.43 -3.66 -1.10
N LEU A 11 -9.18 -3.65 -1.48
CA LEU A 11 -8.53 -2.43 -1.99
C LEU A 11 -9.23 -1.93 -3.24
N LEU A 12 -9.55 -2.81 -4.17
CA LEU A 12 -10.15 -2.42 -5.44
C LEU A 12 -11.56 -1.87 -5.29
N SER A 13 -12.20 -2.15 -4.16
CA SER A 13 -13.52 -1.56 -3.88
C SER A 13 -13.43 -0.10 -3.43
N ILE A 14 -12.23 0.41 -3.25
CA ILE A 14 -11.96 1.78 -2.81
C ILE A 14 -12.75 2.13 -1.56
N PRO A 15 -12.54 1.41 -0.45
CA PRO A 15 -13.31 1.67 0.76
C PRO A 15 -12.91 2.99 1.41
N SER A 16 -13.85 3.63 2.05
CA SER A 16 -13.60 4.91 2.73
C SER A 16 -12.88 4.73 4.06
N ASP A 17 -12.86 3.51 4.58
CA ASP A 17 -12.24 3.21 5.86
C ASP A 17 -10.97 2.37 5.73
N TYR A 18 -10.32 2.45 4.58
CA TYR A 18 -9.09 1.69 4.36
C TYR A 18 -7.96 2.25 5.22
N THR A 19 -7.25 1.37 5.92
CA THR A 19 -6.20 1.81 6.83
C THR A 19 -4.82 1.60 6.22
N TYR A 20 -3.86 2.35 6.75
CA TYR A 20 -2.47 2.17 6.36
C TYR A 20 -1.98 0.74 6.65
N ASP A 21 -2.41 0.17 7.78
CA ASP A 21 -2.01 -1.19 8.13
C ASP A 21 -2.53 -2.20 7.11
N GLU A 22 -3.73 -1.98 6.57
CA GLU A 22 -4.26 -2.84 5.53
C GLU A 22 -3.43 -2.73 4.25
N ALA A 23 -3.05 -1.51 3.88
CA ALA A 23 -2.21 -1.28 2.70
C ALA A 23 -0.85 -1.95 2.87
N LYS A 24 -0.25 -1.80 4.04
CA LYS A 24 1.04 -2.40 4.35
C LYS A 24 0.97 -3.92 4.26
N ALA A 25 -0.06 -4.52 4.86
CA ALA A 25 -0.23 -5.97 4.82
C ALA A 25 -0.39 -6.47 3.38
N LEU A 26 -1.15 -5.73 2.57
CA LEU A 26 -1.34 -6.10 1.17
C LEU A 26 -0.02 -6.05 0.41
N LEU A 27 0.74 -4.98 0.56
CA LEU A 27 2.00 -4.84 -0.15
C LEU A 27 2.99 -5.91 0.25
N ARG A 28 3.04 -6.26 1.54
CA ARG A 28 3.92 -7.33 1.99
C ARG A 28 3.49 -8.67 1.40
N ALA A 29 2.21 -8.90 1.30
CA ALA A 29 1.70 -10.13 0.68
C ALA A 29 2.03 -10.18 -0.81
N CYS A 30 2.21 -9.02 -1.44
CA CYS A 30 2.62 -8.95 -2.84
C CYS A 30 4.13 -9.02 -3.04
N GLY A 31 4.88 -9.16 -1.95
CA GLY A 31 6.34 -9.29 -2.03
C GLY A 31 7.09 -7.99 -1.79
N PHE A 32 6.42 -6.93 -1.40
CA PHE A 32 7.07 -5.67 -1.11
C PHE A 32 7.57 -5.63 0.33
N ASP A 33 8.72 -5.02 0.52
CA ASP A 33 9.29 -4.77 1.83
C ASP A 33 9.31 -3.28 2.09
N GLU A 34 9.14 -2.93 3.35
CA GLU A 34 9.22 -1.55 3.76
C GLU A 34 10.67 -1.12 3.77
N ASP A 35 10.99 -0.07 3.03
CA ASP A 35 12.35 0.43 2.93
C ASP A 35 12.49 1.70 3.75
N ASN A 36 13.08 1.55 4.92
CA ASN A 36 13.31 2.68 5.83
C ASN A 36 14.74 3.17 5.79
N LYS A 37 15.51 2.74 4.83
CA LYS A 37 16.87 3.19 4.68
C LYS A 37 16.88 4.61 4.17
N GLY A 38 17.54 5.44 4.84
CA GLY A 38 17.56 6.84 4.47
C GLY A 38 16.38 7.55 5.10
N LYS A 39 16.61 8.76 5.44
CA LYS A 39 15.62 9.54 6.12
C LYS A 39 14.60 10.04 5.12
N THR A 40 13.41 9.52 5.25
CA THR A 40 12.29 10.13 4.56
C THR A 40 11.73 11.16 5.51
N SER A 41 11.47 12.32 5.00
CA SER A 41 10.88 13.36 5.82
C SER A 41 9.41 13.05 6.04
N GLY A 42 8.98 13.22 7.27
CA GLY A 42 7.57 13.13 7.62
C GLY A 42 7.03 11.73 7.55
N SER A 43 5.87 11.60 6.96
CA SER A 43 5.09 10.39 7.01
C SER A 43 5.20 9.51 5.76
N ARG A 44 6.14 9.79 4.90
CA ARG A 44 6.31 9.00 3.69
C ARG A 44 7.03 7.70 4.00
N VAL A 45 6.49 6.59 3.47
CA VAL A 45 7.09 5.28 3.63
C VAL A 45 7.22 4.66 2.25
N ARG A 46 8.40 4.19 1.94
CA ARG A 46 8.66 3.57 0.65
C ARG A 46 8.61 2.06 0.79
N PHE A 47 7.91 1.43 -0.16
CA PHE A 47 7.88 -0.02 -0.26
C PHE A 47 8.58 -0.42 -1.56
N TYR A 48 9.29 -1.52 -1.52
CA TYR A 48 10.14 -1.96 -2.61
C TYR A 48 9.98 -3.46 -2.83
N ARG A 49 9.82 -3.85 -4.08
CA ARG A 49 9.79 -5.26 -4.43
C ARG A 49 11.03 -5.60 -5.24
N LYS A 50 11.86 -6.43 -4.67
CA LYS A 50 13.16 -6.76 -5.24
C LYS A 50 13.05 -7.53 -6.55
N GLU A 51 12.02 -8.33 -6.66
CA GLU A 51 11.81 -9.22 -7.79
C GLU A 51 11.80 -8.49 -9.13
N ASP A 52 11.18 -7.32 -9.19
CA ASP A 52 11.05 -6.57 -10.43
C ASP A 52 11.38 -5.09 -10.26
N ASN A 53 12.01 -4.73 -9.15
CA ASN A 53 12.41 -3.36 -8.85
C ASN A 53 11.24 -2.37 -8.82
N LYS A 54 10.06 -2.83 -8.51
CA LYS A 54 8.91 -1.95 -8.37
C LYS A 54 8.97 -1.23 -7.03
N LYS A 55 8.55 0.02 -7.05
CA LYS A 55 8.55 0.85 -5.85
C LYS A 55 7.24 1.59 -5.74
N VAL A 56 6.79 1.79 -4.52
CA VAL A 56 5.60 2.59 -4.26
C VAL A 56 5.81 3.35 -2.96
N ILE A 57 5.37 4.59 -2.92
CA ILE A 57 5.47 5.42 -1.74
C ILE A 57 4.08 5.67 -1.21
N LEU A 58 3.88 5.38 0.08
CA LEU A 58 2.63 5.66 0.76
C LEU A 58 2.84 6.73 1.80
N HIS A 59 1.83 7.56 1.97
CA HIS A 59 1.82 8.54 3.04
C HIS A 59 1.06 7.96 4.21
N LYS A 60 1.75 7.84 5.32
CA LYS A 60 1.15 7.34 6.55
C LYS A 60 0.18 8.39 7.08
N PRO A 61 -1.09 8.06 7.23
CA PRO A 61 -2.05 9.06 7.72
C PRO A 61 -1.75 9.43 9.16
N HIS A 62 -1.89 10.70 9.46
CA HIS A 62 -1.54 11.22 10.76
C HIS A 62 -2.32 12.51 11.00
N PRO A 63 -3.05 12.60 12.07
CA PRO A 63 -3.25 11.64 13.15
C PRO A 63 -4.32 10.60 12.89
N GLU A 64 -4.98 10.66 11.75
CA GLU A 64 -6.03 9.71 11.41
C GLU A 64 -5.44 8.40 10.97
N LYS A 65 -6.20 7.33 11.15
CA LYS A 65 -5.72 5.99 10.82
C LYS A 65 -6.19 5.50 9.47
N THR A 66 -7.10 6.23 8.84
CA THR A 66 -7.60 5.86 7.53
C THR A 66 -6.92 6.69 6.44
N MET A 67 -6.75 6.06 5.29
CA MET A 67 -6.09 6.71 4.18
C MET A 67 -7.09 7.51 3.35
N HIS A 68 -6.63 8.61 2.77
CA HIS A 68 -7.46 9.38 1.87
C HIS A 68 -7.87 8.55 0.67
N LYS A 69 -9.10 8.76 0.21
CA LYS A 69 -9.65 8.02 -0.89
C LYS A 69 -8.79 8.13 -2.15
N VAL A 70 -8.22 9.31 -2.40
CA VAL A 70 -7.35 9.51 -3.56
C VAL A 70 -6.13 8.61 -3.48
N VAL A 71 -5.55 8.48 -2.30
CA VAL A 71 -4.38 7.62 -2.09
C VAL A 71 -4.75 6.16 -2.26
N VAL A 72 -5.91 5.76 -1.73
CA VAL A 72 -6.40 4.40 -1.88
C VAL A 72 -6.60 4.07 -3.35
N LYS A 73 -7.18 5.00 -4.11
CA LYS A 73 -7.41 4.81 -5.53
C LYS A 73 -6.09 4.66 -6.28
N GLN A 74 -5.10 5.47 -5.97
CA GLN A 74 -3.80 5.38 -6.59
C GLN A 74 -3.13 4.04 -6.29
N LEU A 75 -3.25 3.58 -5.05
CA LEU A 75 -2.71 2.29 -4.67
C LEU A 75 -3.42 1.16 -5.43
N ALA A 76 -4.73 1.25 -5.58
CA ALA A 76 -5.49 0.25 -6.31
C ALA A 76 -5.01 0.17 -7.76
N GLU A 77 -4.81 1.31 -8.40
CA GLU A 77 -4.30 1.34 -9.77
C GLU A 77 -2.92 0.74 -9.87
N PHE A 78 -2.07 1.04 -8.90
CA PHE A 78 -0.72 0.47 -8.87
C PHE A 78 -0.78 -1.05 -8.73
N VAL A 79 -1.60 -1.56 -7.82
CA VAL A 79 -1.70 -3.00 -7.60
C VAL A 79 -2.25 -3.69 -8.84
N GLU A 80 -3.23 -3.10 -9.51
CA GLU A 80 -3.74 -3.67 -10.74
C GLU A 80 -2.65 -3.78 -11.81
N SER A 81 -1.76 -2.81 -11.84
CA SER A 81 -0.70 -2.79 -12.86
C SER A 81 0.35 -3.88 -12.65
N ILE A 82 0.45 -4.41 -11.45
CA ILE A 82 1.47 -5.42 -11.14
C ILE A 82 0.90 -6.84 -11.03
N LEU A 83 -0.39 -7.00 -11.21
CA LEU A 83 -1.02 -8.33 -11.15
C LEU A 83 -0.90 -9.09 -12.45
#